data_c8b6262647217f95d425fd1d335332ad
#
_entry.id   c8b6262647217f95d425fd1d335332ad
#
_cell.length_a   1.000
_cell.length_b   1.000
_cell.length_c   1.000
_cell.angle_alpha   90.00
_cell.angle_beta   90.00
_cell.angle_gamma   90.00
#
_symmetry.space_group_name_H-M   'P 1'
#
loop_
_entity.id
_entity.type
_entity.pdbx_description
1 polymer ?
#
loop_
_entity_poly.entity_id
_entity_poly.type
_entity_poly.pdbx_seq_one_letter_code
_entity_poly.pdbx_strand_id
1 'polypeptide(L)'
;MSKLKIEDISAELQKQNWQLISETYKNLDTDLEMMCPNGHKVFICLKKWRKHQDCPICNKAHIIKNLSVNIPRKKAGKKRILALDDATGVTGYAVFDGDELITYGKISMNALNTIERIVGVRQWLISMITNWNPDIVSIEDIQLQQGKFENVKTFKVLAQLQGTLLSTLFEEKVESLVVPPATWRSTCGITARTRSDQKRQAQQKVLEWYDIKATQDEADAICIGYHTAIKHLKNNYMINWEESND
;
A
#
# COMPACT_ATOMS: atom_id res chain seq x y z
N MET A 1 28.10 0.97 -29.45
CA MET A 1 28.07 1.32 -28.04
C MET A 1 29.07 0.45 -27.29
N SER A 2 30.04 1.05 -26.61
CA SER A 2 31.01 0.29 -25.80
C SER A 2 30.32 -0.48 -24.70
N LYS A 3 30.72 -1.73 -24.49
CA LYS A 3 30.20 -2.59 -23.43
C LYS A 3 30.60 -1.97 -22.09
N LEU A 4 29.63 -1.70 -21.20
CA LEU A 4 29.88 -1.13 -19.87
C LEU A 4 30.82 -2.07 -19.09
N LYS A 5 31.89 -1.55 -18.52
CA LYS A 5 32.88 -2.32 -17.75
C LYS A 5 32.49 -2.34 -16.28
N ILE A 6 32.94 -3.36 -15.54
CA ILE A 6 32.61 -3.52 -14.14
C ILE A 6 33.22 -2.40 -13.26
N GLU A 7 34.37 -1.88 -13.68
CA GLU A 7 35.02 -0.75 -13.02
C GLU A 7 34.20 0.52 -13.13
N ASP A 8 33.54 0.76 -14.28
CA ASP A 8 32.65 1.91 -14.49
C ASP A 8 31.44 1.81 -13.58
N ILE A 9 30.87 0.59 -13.40
CA ILE A 9 29.75 0.32 -12.50
C ILE A 9 30.17 0.57 -11.06
N SER A 10 31.35 0.09 -10.65
CA SER A 10 31.89 0.32 -9.30
C SER A 10 32.04 1.82 -9.00
N ALA A 11 32.61 2.58 -9.94
CA ALA A 11 32.77 4.03 -9.81
C ALA A 11 31.42 4.78 -9.75
N GLU A 12 30.39 4.31 -10.49
CA GLU A 12 29.04 4.87 -10.46
C GLU A 12 28.37 4.63 -9.09
N LEU A 13 28.46 3.42 -8.54
CA LEU A 13 27.93 3.03 -7.25
C LEU A 13 28.60 3.80 -6.09
N GLN A 14 29.92 3.98 -6.16
CA GLN A 14 30.69 4.71 -5.15
C GLN A 14 30.27 6.18 -5.02
N LYS A 15 29.81 6.83 -6.09
CA LYS A 15 29.26 8.21 -6.03
C LYS A 15 28.05 8.35 -5.10
N GLN A 16 27.34 7.24 -4.84
CA GLN A 16 26.19 7.17 -3.96
C GLN A 16 26.52 6.39 -2.66
N ASN A 17 27.82 6.21 -2.35
CA ASN A 17 28.31 5.45 -1.20
C ASN A 17 27.88 3.97 -1.19
N TRP A 18 27.58 3.41 -2.37
CA TRP A 18 27.34 1.98 -2.55
C TRP A 18 28.64 1.27 -2.92
N GLN A 19 28.76 0.01 -2.53
CA GLN A 19 29.90 -0.84 -2.89
C GLN A 19 29.43 -1.99 -3.78
N LEU A 20 30.12 -2.21 -4.90
CA LEU A 20 29.92 -3.40 -5.74
C LEU A 20 30.67 -4.57 -5.11
N ILE A 21 29.99 -5.72 -4.94
CA ILE A 21 30.60 -6.96 -4.43
C ILE A 21 30.82 -7.96 -5.59
N SER A 22 29.88 -7.98 -6.57
CA SER A 22 30.01 -8.85 -7.75
C SER A 22 31.27 -8.53 -8.53
N GLU A 23 32.01 -9.58 -8.91
CA GLU A 23 33.23 -9.50 -9.73
C GLU A 23 32.94 -9.54 -11.25
N THR A 24 31.73 -9.94 -11.64
CA THR A 24 31.36 -10.08 -13.07
C THR A 24 30.06 -9.36 -13.36
N TYR A 25 29.98 -8.84 -14.60
CA TYR A 25 28.81 -8.16 -15.14
C TYR A 25 28.45 -8.67 -16.52
N LYS A 26 27.20 -9.03 -16.79
CA LYS A 26 26.71 -9.49 -18.09
C LYS A 26 25.94 -8.42 -18.84
N ASN A 27 24.92 -7.87 -18.24
CA ASN A 27 24.03 -6.84 -18.81
C ASN A 27 23.27 -6.08 -17.72
N LEU A 28 22.50 -5.05 -18.11
CA LEU A 28 21.76 -4.16 -17.21
C LEU A 28 20.65 -4.85 -16.39
N ASP A 29 20.15 -6.01 -16.83
CA ASP A 29 19.05 -6.74 -16.19
C ASP A 29 19.57 -7.91 -15.32
N THR A 30 20.90 -8.16 -15.29
CA THR A 30 21.51 -9.17 -14.41
C THR A 30 21.67 -8.58 -13.01
N ASP A 31 21.20 -9.33 -12.01
CA ASP A 31 21.36 -8.93 -10.61
C ASP A 31 22.84 -8.95 -10.21
N LEU A 32 23.26 -7.90 -9.55
CA LEU A 32 24.59 -7.72 -8.97
C LEU A 32 24.49 -7.71 -7.46
N GLU A 33 25.41 -8.36 -6.78
CA GLU A 33 25.56 -8.22 -5.34
C GLU A 33 26.19 -6.87 -5.03
N MET A 34 25.49 -6.06 -4.26
CA MET A 34 25.90 -4.72 -3.88
C MET A 34 25.70 -4.53 -2.38
N MET A 35 26.49 -3.65 -1.78
CA MET A 35 26.33 -3.23 -0.39
C MET A 35 25.94 -1.76 -0.34
N CYS A 36 24.85 -1.46 0.36
CA CYS A 36 24.37 -0.10 0.55
C CYS A 36 25.19 0.66 1.62
N PRO A 37 25.05 2.01 1.72
CA PRO A 37 25.76 2.80 2.74
C PRO A 37 25.55 2.35 4.18
N ASN A 38 24.43 1.67 4.48
CA ASN A 38 24.12 1.12 5.81
C ASN A 38 24.59 -0.33 6.01
N GLY A 39 25.43 -0.86 5.12
CA GLY A 39 26.03 -2.17 5.25
C GLY A 39 25.15 -3.36 4.83
N HIS A 40 23.96 -3.14 4.26
CA HIS A 40 23.12 -4.24 3.80
C HIS A 40 23.60 -4.77 2.45
N LYS A 41 23.81 -6.09 2.37
CA LYS A 41 24.07 -6.80 1.12
C LYS A 41 22.75 -7.10 0.41
N VAL A 42 22.65 -6.75 -0.86
CA VAL A 42 21.44 -6.90 -1.67
C VAL A 42 21.77 -7.32 -3.09
N PHE A 43 20.87 -8.05 -3.74
CA PHE A 43 20.96 -8.43 -5.14
C PHE A 43 20.01 -7.56 -5.96
N ILE A 44 20.55 -6.64 -6.75
CA ILE A 44 19.76 -5.69 -7.56
C ILE A 44 20.43 -5.54 -8.93
N CYS A 45 19.66 -5.60 -10.02
CA CYS A 45 20.19 -5.28 -11.33
C CYS A 45 20.43 -3.77 -11.49
N LEU A 46 21.46 -3.42 -12.26
CA LEU A 46 21.91 -2.03 -12.43
C LEU A 46 20.79 -1.11 -12.96
N LYS A 47 19.91 -1.62 -13.84
CA LYS A 47 18.75 -0.90 -14.36
C LYS A 47 17.77 -0.48 -13.26
N LYS A 48 17.48 -1.36 -12.31
CA LYS A 48 16.60 -1.06 -11.17
C LYS A 48 17.28 -0.10 -10.20
N TRP A 49 18.56 -0.35 -9.90
CA TRP A 49 19.32 0.51 -9.01
C TRP A 49 19.41 1.96 -9.53
N ARG A 50 19.69 2.16 -10.82
CA ARG A 50 19.73 3.50 -11.44
C ARG A 50 18.40 4.24 -11.34
N LYS A 51 17.28 3.51 -11.36
CA LYS A 51 15.94 4.11 -11.31
C LYS A 51 15.56 4.59 -9.90
N HIS A 52 15.97 3.88 -8.86
CA HIS A 52 15.50 4.12 -7.49
C HIS A 52 16.64 4.50 -6.53
N GLN A 53 17.85 4.02 -6.76
CA GLN A 53 19.06 4.20 -5.90
C GLN A 53 18.83 3.83 -4.41
N ASP A 54 17.79 3.04 -4.15
CA ASP A 54 17.31 2.68 -2.82
C ASP A 54 17.72 1.26 -2.43
N CYS A 55 18.06 1.07 -1.18
CA CYS A 55 18.25 -0.25 -0.60
C CYS A 55 16.91 -0.85 -0.15
N PRO A 56 16.51 -2.05 -0.65
CA PRO A 56 15.26 -2.69 -0.25
C PRO A 56 15.15 -2.94 1.25
N ILE A 57 16.28 -3.23 1.90
CA ILE A 57 16.33 -3.48 3.36
C ILE A 57 16.20 -2.17 4.13
N CYS A 58 16.90 -1.10 3.69
CA CYS A 58 16.75 0.22 4.31
C CYS A 58 15.34 0.76 4.17
N ASN A 59 14.73 0.64 2.99
CA ASN A 59 13.34 1.04 2.76
C ASN A 59 12.38 0.31 3.68
N LYS A 60 12.59 -1.00 3.90
CA LYS A 60 11.81 -1.79 4.84
C LYS A 60 11.95 -1.28 6.28
N ALA A 61 13.18 -0.99 6.73
CA ALA A 61 13.44 -0.41 8.05
C ALA A 61 12.88 1.02 8.18
N HIS A 62 12.88 1.81 7.11
CA HIS A 62 12.33 3.17 7.06
C HIS A 62 10.79 3.15 7.13
N ILE A 63 10.15 2.22 6.44
CA ILE A 63 8.70 2.00 6.51
C ILE A 63 8.29 1.68 7.95
N ILE A 64 9.02 0.78 8.63
CA ILE A 64 8.73 0.40 10.02
C ILE A 64 8.99 1.59 10.99
N LYS A 65 10.04 2.37 10.78
CA LYS A 65 10.34 3.56 11.62
C LYS A 65 9.31 4.67 11.48
N ASN A 66 8.80 4.92 10.27
CA ASN A 66 7.78 5.95 10.04
C ASN A 66 6.40 5.58 10.62
N LEU A 67 6.18 4.30 10.96
CA LEU A 67 4.97 3.83 11.65
C LEU A 67 4.97 4.14 13.16
N SER A 68 6.12 4.51 13.74
CA SER A 68 6.26 4.77 15.18
C SER A 68 5.99 6.22 15.61
N VAL A 69 5.44 7.07 14.73
CA VAL A 69 5.15 8.48 15.02
C VAL A 69 3.81 8.60 15.76
N ASN A 70 3.86 9.11 17.00
CA ASN A 70 2.74 9.57 17.84
C ASN A 70 1.33 9.09 17.42
N ILE A 71 1.09 7.77 17.63
CA ILE A 71 -0.22 7.20 17.33
C ILE A 71 -1.23 7.69 18.37
N PRO A 72 -2.27 8.44 17.99
CA PRO A 72 -3.23 8.93 18.93
C PRO A 72 -4.01 7.77 19.57
N ARG A 73 -4.35 7.93 20.85
CA ARG A 73 -5.21 6.95 21.55
C ARG A 73 -6.55 6.87 20.81
N LYS A 74 -7.00 5.63 20.57
CA LYS A 74 -8.31 5.38 19.95
C LYS A 74 -9.41 6.06 20.74
N LYS A 75 -10.32 6.75 20.06
CA LYS A 75 -11.47 7.41 20.71
C LYS A 75 -12.39 6.38 21.34
N ALA A 76 -12.82 6.63 22.58
CA ALA A 76 -13.73 5.74 23.30
C ALA A 76 -15.06 5.59 22.54
N GLY A 77 -15.55 4.35 22.41
CA GLY A 77 -16.80 4.04 21.71
C GLY A 77 -16.74 4.12 20.18
N LYS A 78 -15.59 4.45 19.58
CA LYS A 78 -15.39 4.48 18.11
C LYS A 78 -14.61 3.25 17.66
N LYS A 79 -14.99 2.70 16.51
CA LYS A 79 -14.18 1.68 15.84
C LYS A 79 -13.05 2.34 15.05
N ARG A 80 -11.84 1.79 15.17
CA ARG A 80 -10.71 2.18 14.34
C ARG A 80 -10.69 1.35 13.06
N ILE A 81 -10.65 2.03 11.93
CA ILE A 81 -10.67 1.42 10.61
C ILE A 81 -9.31 1.69 9.95
N LEU A 82 -8.68 0.67 9.39
CA LEU A 82 -7.57 0.78 8.46
C LEU A 82 -8.08 0.43 7.07
N ALA A 83 -8.02 1.36 6.13
CA ALA A 83 -8.44 1.15 4.74
C ALA A 83 -7.24 1.07 3.82
N LEU A 84 -7.29 0.16 2.84
CA LEU A 84 -6.21 -0.13 1.90
C LEU A 84 -6.71 -0.07 0.45
N ASP A 85 -6.03 0.73 -0.38
CA ASP A 85 -6.00 0.56 -1.84
C ASP A 85 -4.78 -0.31 -2.15
N ASP A 86 -4.98 -1.63 -2.15
CA ASP A 86 -3.91 -2.61 -2.17
C ASP A 86 -3.38 -2.87 -3.58
N ALA A 87 -2.10 -2.60 -3.77
CA ALA A 87 -1.36 -2.95 -4.96
C ALA A 87 0.07 -3.40 -4.62
N THR A 88 0.65 -4.25 -5.45
CA THR A 88 2.00 -4.79 -5.21
C THR A 88 3.12 -3.77 -5.41
N GLY A 89 2.86 -2.68 -6.10
CA GLY A 89 3.85 -1.61 -6.33
C GLY A 89 3.76 -0.50 -5.30
N VAL A 90 2.59 0.09 -5.20
CA VAL A 90 2.25 1.16 -4.25
C VAL A 90 0.93 0.81 -3.61
N THR A 91 0.88 0.73 -2.29
CA THR A 91 -0.35 0.54 -1.52
C THR A 91 -0.68 1.84 -0.80
N GLY A 92 -1.86 2.40 -1.09
CA GLY A 92 -2.42 3.51 -0.33
C GLY A 92 -3.05 3.03 0.97
N TYR A 93 -3.01 3.85 2.03
CA TYR A 93 -3.68 3.53 3.28
C TYR A 93 -4.30 4.77 3.93
N ALA A 94 -5.35 4.56 4.71
CA ALA A 94 -5.96 5.58 5.55
C ALA A 94 -6.43 4.96 6.88
N VAL A 95 -6.31 5.70 7.98
CA VAL A 95 -6.77 5.29 9.31
C VAL A 95 -7.86 6.24 9.78
N PHE A 96 -8.97 5.68 10.24
CA PHE A 96 -10.09 6.42 10.79
C PHE A 96 -10.40 5.99 12.23
N ASP A 97 -10.88 6.91 13.05
CA ASP A 97 -11.57 6.63 14.31
C ASP A 97 -13.06 7.01 14.15
N GLY A 98 -13.91 6.01 13.89
CA GLY A 98 -15.27 6.25 13.43
C GLY A 98 -15.28 6.89 12.06
N ASP A 99 -15.78 8.12 11.96
CA ASP A 99 -15.88 8.93 10.74
C ASP A 99 -14.76 9.97 10.57
N GLU A 100 -13.85 10.07 11.55
CA GLU A 100 -12.74 11.01 11.54
C GLU A 100 -11.50 10.40 10.91
N LEU A 101 -10.96 11.04 9.88
CA LEU A 101 -9.67 10.67 9.28
C LEU A 101 -8.53 11.07 10.23
N ILE A 102 -7.76 10.09 10.69
CA ILE A 102 -6.65 10.29 11.64
C ILE A 102 -5.32 10.45 10.91
N THR A 103 -5.06 9.59 9.94
CA THR A 103 -3.85 9.64 9.11
C THR A 103 -4.08 8.92 7.79
N TYR A 104 -3.24 9.21 6.83
CA TYR A 104 -3.23 8.56 5.52
C TYR A 104 -1.80 8.57 4.97
N GLY A 105 -1.59 7.80 3.92
CA GLY A 105 -0.31 7.77 3.21
C GLY A 105 -0.24 6.61 2.23
N LYS A 106 0.97 6.32 1.80
CA LYS A 106 1.25 5.19 0.91
C LYS A 106 2.60 4.57 1.21
N ILE A 107 2.74 3.30 0.88
CA ILE A 107 4.01 2.59 0.87
C ILE A 107 4.36 2.18 -0.56
N SER A 108 5.65 2.10 -0.87
CA SER A 108 6.14 1.67 -2.17
C SER A 108 7.08 0.49 -2.03
N MET A 109 6.81 -0.56 -2.81
CA MET A 109 7.62 -1.79 -2.88
C MET A 109 8.24 -1.99 -4.27
N ASN A 110 8.39 -0.90 -5.06
CA ASN A 110 8.79 -0.99 -6.47
C ASN A 110 10.20 -1.54 -6.71
N ALA A 111 11.10 -1.45 -5.72
CA ALA A 111 12.46 -1.96 -5.82
C ALA A 111 12.58 -3.49 -5.70
N LEU A 112 11.53 -4.18 -5.25
CA LEU A 112 11.52 -5.60 -4.95
C LEU A 112 10.93 -6.43 -6.09
N ASN A 113 11.25 -7.75 -6.14
CA ASN A 113 10.52 -8.68 -7.00
C ASN A 113 9.09 -8.92 -6.49
N THR A 114 8.24 -9.60 -7.26
CA THR A 114 6.82 -9.77 -6.94
C THR A 114 6.58 -10.43 -5.57
N ILE A 115 7.30 -11.49 -5.26
CA ILE A 115 7.14 -12.22 -3.99
C ILE A 115 7.61 -11.34 -2.83
N GLU A 116 8.77 -10.70 -2.96
CA GLU A 116 9.29 -9.79 -1.93
C GLU A 116 8.33 -8.62 -1.68
N ARG A 117 7.68 -8.08 -2.73
CA ARG A 117 6.65 -7.05 -2.56
C ARG A 117 5.46 -7.53 -1.74
N ILE A 118 4.92 -8.72 -2.06
CA ILE A 118 3.81 -9.31 -1.31
C ILE A 118 4.20 -9.52 0.16
N VAL A 119 5.36 -10.11 0.41
CA VAL A 119 5.89 -10.29 1.78
C VAL A 119 6.12 -8.95 2.48
N GLY A 120 6.63 -7.95 1.77
CA GLY A 120 6.84 -6.61 2.30
C GLY A 120 5.53 -5.93 2.72
N VAL A 121 4.49 -6.00 1.89
CA VAL A 121 3.15 -5.46 2.23
C VAL A 121 2.56 -6.21 3.42
N ARG A 122 2.68 -7.55 3.48
CA ARG A 122 2.24 -8.34 4.64
C ARG A 122 2.92 -7.89 5.93
N GLN A 123 4.23 -7.74 5.93
CA GLN A 123 4.98 -7.33 7.13
C GLN A 123 4.62 -5.90 7.56
N TRP A 124 4.41 -5.01 6.60
CA TRP A 124 3.91 -3.67 6.87
C TRP A 124 2.49 -3.72 7.47
N LEU A 125 1.58 -4.54 6.94
CA LEU A 125 0.23 -4.71 7.51
C LEU A 125 0.28 -5.18 8.97
N ILE A 126 1.11 -6.19 9.30
CA ILE A 126 1.31 -6.64 10.68
C ILE A 126 1.78 -5.49 11.57
N SER A 127 2.71 -4.66 11.08
CA SER A 127 3.17 -3.48 11.82
C SER A 127 2.05 -2.45 12.02
N MET A 128 1.19 -2.25 11.02
CA MET A 128 0.02 -1.37 11.14
C MET A 128 -0.97 -1.91 12.18
N ILE A 129 -1.27 -3.21 12.15
CA ILE A 129 -2.16 -3.85 13.12
C ILE A 129 -1.59 -3.69 14.54
N THR A 130 -0.32 -4.02 14.74
CA THR A 130 0.33 -3.92 16.05
C THR A 130 0.32 -2.50 16.62
N ASN A 131 0.61 -1.51 15.77
CA ASN A 131 0.76 -0.13 16.22
C ASN A 131 -0.58 0.61 16.34
N TRP A 132 -1.47 0.43 15.36
CA TRP A 132 -2.73 1.18 15.28
C TRP A 132 -3.91 0.47 15.95
N ASN A 133 -3.79 -0.84 16.19
CA ASN A 133 -4.85 -1.68 16.76
C ASN A 133 -6.23 -1.43 16.10
N PRO A 134 -6.35 -1.61 14.76
CA PRO A 134 -7.61 -1.43 14.07
C PRO A 134 -8.62 -2.50 14.48
N ASP A 135 -9.88 -2.12 14.60
CA ASP A 135 -10.98 -3.07 14.78
C ASP A 135 -11.37 -3.73 13.46
N ILE A 136 -11.20 -2.98 12.35
CA ILE A 136 -11.60 -3.38 11.01
C ILE A 136 -10.49 -2.99 10.03
N VAL A 137 -10.17 -3.88 9.10
CA VAL A 137 -9.36 -3.56 7.92
C VAL A 137 -10.20 -3.73 6.66
N SER A 138 -10.42 -2.65 5.91
CA SER A 138 -11.09 -2.69 4.62
C SER A 138 -10.10 -2.65 3.46
N ILE A 139 -10.29 -3.54 2.50
CA ILE A 139 -9.42 -3.75 1.34
C ILE A 139 -10.25 -3.58 0.08
N GLU A 140 -9.73 -2.89 -0.95
CA GLU A 140 -10.41 -2.84 -2.25
C GLU A 140 -10.51 -4.23 -2.86
N ASP A 141 -11.68 -4.61 -3.39
CA ASP A 141 -11.85 -5.86 -4.12
C ASP A 141 -11.15 -5.80 -5.47
N ILE A 142 -10.46 -6.89 -5.83
CA ILE A 142 -9.79 -7.01 -7.11
C ILE A 142 -10.78 -7.37 -8.21
N GLN A 143 -10.69 -6.69 -9.35
CA GLN A 143 -11.54 -6.96 -10.51
C GLN A 143 -10.72 -7.39 -11.72
N LEU A 144 -11.13 -8.49 -12.36
CA LEU A 144 -10.57 -8.88 -13.65
C LEU A 144 -11.07 -7.91 -14.73
N GLN A 145 -10.18 -7.06 -15.24
CA GLN A 145 -10.49 -6.20 -16.38
C GLN A 145 -10.50 -7.03 -17.66
N GLN A 146 -11.65 -7.09 -18.34
CA GLN A 146 -11.79 -7.79 -19.61
C GLN A 146 -10.95 -7.13 -20.71
N GLY A 147 -10.33 -7.92 -21.59
CA GLY A 147 -9.85 -7.48 -22.89
C GLY A 147 -8.36 -7.55 -23.20
N LYS A 148 -7.44 -7.86 -22.24
CA LYS A 148 -6.01 -8.02 -22.55
C LYS A 148 -5.37 -9.14 -21.71
N PHE A 149 -4.50 -9.93 -22.33
CA PHE A 149 -3.75 -11.02 -21.68
C PHE A 149 -2.87 -10.52 -20.51
N GLU A 150 -2.36 -9.29 -20.61
CA GLU A 150 -1.59 -8.62 -19.54
C GLU A 150 -2.41 -8.40 -18.26
N ASN A 151 -3.73 -8.23 -18.38
CA ASN A 151 -4.63 -8.06 -17.25
C ASN A 151 -4.73 -9.32 -16.39
N VAL A 152 -4.63 -10.53 -16.99
CA VAL A 152 -4.66 -11.80 -16.26
C VAL A 152 -3.42 -11.94 -15.39
N LYS A 153 -2.23 -11.54 -15.86
CA LYS A 153 -0.99 -11.60 -15.08
C LYS A 153 -1.07 -10.65 -13.87
N THR A 154 -1.54 -9.43 -14.09
CA THR A 154 -1.73 -8.45 -13.02
C THR A 154 -2.76 -8.94 -12.01
N PHE A 155 -3.91 -9.45 -12.49
CA PHE A 155 -4.96 -10.01 -11.64
C PHE A 155 -4.45 -11.15 -10.74
N LYS A 156 -3.67 -12.09 -11.30
CA LYS A 156 -3.07 -13.19 -10.51
C LYS A 156 -2.19 -12.67 -9.37
N VAL A 157 -1.39 -11.66 -9.65
CA VAL A 157 -0.49 -11.07 -8.64
C VAL A 157 -1.28 -10.34 -7.56
N LEU A 158 -2.32 -9.60 -7.94
CA LEU A 158 -3.21 -8.93 -6.99
C LEU A 158 -4.01 -9.95 -6.16
N ALA A 159 -4.49 -11.06 -6.77
CA ALA A 159 -5.18 -12.12 -6.05
C ALA A 159 -4.27 -12.80 -5.00
N GLN A 160 -2.99 -13.01 -5.33
CA GLN A 160 -2.00 -13.51 -4.37
C GLN A 160 -1.79 -12.53 -3.21
N LEU A 161 -1.69 -11.23 -3.50
CA LEU A 161 -1.57 -10.20 -2.47
C LEU A 161 -2.82 -10.19 -1.59
N GLN A 162 -4.01 -10.06 -2.15
CA GLN A 162 -5.26 -10.00 -1.40
C GLN A 162 -5.45 -11.25 -0.53
N GLY A 163 -5.21 -12.46 -1.08
CA GLY A 163 -5.25 -13.70 -0.30
C GLY A 163 -4.25 -13.70 0.87
N THR A 164 -3.05 -13.17 0.66
CA THR A 164 -2.03 -13.01 1.72
C THR A 164 -2.49 -12.03 2.80
N LEU A 165 -3.09 -10.90 2.43
CA LEU A 165 -3.60 -9.91 3.38
C LEU A 165 -4.76 -10.48 4.20
N LEU A 166 -5.73 -11.13 3.55
CA LEU A 166 -6.89 -11.75 4.24
C LEU A 166 -6.47 -12.86 5.20
N SER A 167 -5.53 -13.74 4.79
CA SER A 167 -4.95 -14.76 5.68
C SER A 167 -4.27 -14.12 6.89
N THR A 168 -3.51 -13.05 6.68
CA THR A 168 -2.84 -12.32 7.77
C THR A 168 -3.85 -11.71 8.74
N LEU A 169 -4.91 -11.07 8.24
CA LEU A 169 -5.95 -10.49 9.09
C LEU A 169 -6.68 -11.55 9.91
N PHE A 170 -6.92 -12.72 9.33
CA PHE A 170 -7.49 -13.87 10.04
C PHE A 170 -6.56 -14.36 11.16
N GLU A 171 -5.26 -14.52 10.89
CA GLU A 171 -4.24 -14.90 11.87
C GLU A 171 -4.16 -13.89 13.04
N GLU A 172 -4.20 -12.59 12.72
CA GLU A 172 -4.15 -11.47 13.68
C GLU A 172 -5.50 -11.21 14.36
N LYS A 173 -6.57 -11.94 14.02
CA LYS A 173 -7.93 -11.81 14.57
C LYS A 173 -8.54 -10.42 14.40
N VAL A 174 -8.28 -9.78 13.27
CA VAL A 174 -8.85 -8.48 12.89
C VAL A 174 -9.98 -8.69 11.89
N GLU A 175 -11.11 -8.03 12.10
CA GLU A 175 -12.25 -8.05 11.17
C GLU A 175 -11.79 -7.51 9.80
N SER A 176 -12.07 -8.25 8.72
CA SER A 176 -11.72 -7.85 7.35
C SER A 176 -12.95 -7.62 6.49
N LEU A 177 -12.93 -6.55 5.71
CA LEU A 177 -13.96 -6.22 4.72
C LEU A 177 -13.33 -6.09 3.34
N VAL A 178 -13.84 -6.84 2.37
CA VAL A 178 -13.48 -6.66 0.95
C VAL A 178 -14.54 -5.77 0.31
N VAL A 179 -14.13 -4.61 -0.18
CA VAL A 179 -15.04 -3.56 -0.65
C VAL A 179 -14.94 -3.43 -2.17
N PRO A 180 -16.01 -3.77 -2.93
CA PRO A 180 -15.99 -3.61 -4.38
C PRO A 180 -15.80 -2.15 -4.81
N PRO A 181 -15.00 -1.85 -5.85
CA PRO A 181 -14.75 -0.50 -6.32
C PRO A 181 -16.03 0.29 -6.64
N ALA A 182 -17.02 -0.34 -7.24
CA ALA A 182 -18.31 0.31 -7.55
C ALA A 182 -19.05 0.78 -6.28
N THR A 183 -18.93 0.01 -5.19
CA THR A 183 -19.62 0.27 -3.93
C THR A 183 -19.07 1.50 -3.22
N TRP A 184 -17.76 1.58 -3.01
CA TRP A 184 -17.18 2.75 -2.34
C TRP A 184 -17.24 4.00 -3.22
N ARG A 185 -17.07 3.87 -4.55
CA ARG A 185 -17.22 4.99 -5.49
C ARG A 185 -18.62 5.56 -5.43
N SER A 186 -19.65 4.72 -5.43
CA SER A 186 -21.04 5.15 -5.27
C SER A 186 -21.27 5.92 -3.97
N THR A 187 -20.75 5.42 -2.83
CA THR A 187 -20.84 6.10 -1.54
C THR A 187 -20.17 7.47 -1.56
N CYS A 188 -19.04 7.60 -2.24
CA CYS A 188 -18.29 8.84 -2.36
C CYS A 188 -18.84 9.81 -3.43
N GLY A 189 -19.90 9.43 -4.16
CA GLY A 189 -20.46 10.23 -5.24
C GLY A 189 -19.54 10.34 -6.46
N ILE A 190 -18.70 9.32 -6.70
CA ILE A 190 -17.82 9.23 -7.87
C ILE A 190 -18.61 8.59 -9.02
N THR A 191 -18.91 9.37 -10.04
CA THR A 191 -19.81 9.00 -11.15
C THR A 191 -19.12 8.96 -12.51
N ALA A 192 -17.84 9.33 -12.58
CA ALA A 192 -17.08 9.35 -13.83
C ALA A 192 -16.99 7.96 -14.47
N ARG A 193 -16.99 7.93 -15.81
CA ARG A 193 -17.00 6.67 -16.58
C ARG A 193 -15.58 6.12 -16.80
N THR A 194 -14.57 7.00 -16.94
CA THR A 194 -13.21 6.55 -17.20
C THR A 194 -12.44 6.41 -15.89
N ARG A 195 -11.50 5.44 -15.82
CA ARG A 195 -10.64 5.23 -14.64
C ARG A 195 -9.85 6.49 -14.26
N SER A 196 -9.34 7.22 -15.25
CA SER A 196 -8.60 8.47 -15.03
C SER A 196 -9.46 9.52 -14.35
N ASP A 197 -10.71 9.69 -14.82
CA ASP A 197 -11.63 10.66 -14.25
C ASP A 197 -12.13 10.24 -12.87
N GLN A 198 -12.35 8.94 -12.63
CA GLN A 198 -12.69 8.41 -11.30
C GLN A 198 -11.61 8.74 -10.28
N LYS A 199 -10.33 8.52 -10.61
CA LYS A 199 -9.20 8.87 -9.73
C LYS A 199 -9.12 10.38 -9.47
N ARG A 200 -9.36 11.21 -10.48
CA ARG A 200 -9.42 12.66 -10.31
C ARG A 200 -10.58 13.10 -9.43
N GLN A 201 -11.76 12.46 -9.59
CA GLN A 201 -12.91 12.73 -8.71
C GLN A 201 -12.65 12.28 -7.26
N ALA A 202 -11.98 11.15 -7.03
CA ALA A 202 -11.59 10.73 -5.68
C ALA A 202 -10.69 11.78 -5.01
N GLN A 203 -9.65 12.26 -5.71
CA GLN A 203 -8.78 13.33 -5.21
C GLN A 203 -9.55 14.62 -4.91
N GLN A 204 -10.51 15.00 -5.77
CA GLN A 204 -11.35 16.16 -5.57
C GLN A 204 -12.24 16.02 -4.35
N LYS A 205 -12.84 14.85 -4.12
CA LYS A 205 -13.66 14.56 -2.94
C LYS A 205 -12.85 14.65 -1.63
N VAL A 206 -11.65 14.09 -1.64
CA VAL A 206 -10.75 14.17 -0.48
C VAL A 206 -10.34 15.61 -0.18
N LEU A 207 -10.07 16.42 -1.21
CA LEU A 207 -9.79 17.85 -1.06
C LEU A 207 -11.02 18.59 -0.48
N GLU A 208 -12.23 18.30 -0.98
CA GLU A 208 -13.46 18.93 -0.49
C GLU A 208 -13.77 18.57 0.96
N TRP A 209 -13.53 17.32 1.40
CA TRP A 209 -13.90 16.86 2.74
C TRP A 209 -12.87 17.18 3.81
N TYR A 210 -11.59 17.15 3.47
CA TYR A 210 -10.50 17.19 4.45
C TYR A 210 -9.47 18.30 4.19
N ASP A 211 -9.59 19.07 3.11
CA ASP A 211 -8.58 20.06 2.64
C ASP A 211 -7.20 19.43 2.40
N ILE A 212 -7.19 18.20 1.86
CA ILE A 212 -5.99 17.40 1.64
C ILE A 212 -5.73 17.26 0.14
N LYS A 213 -4.51 17.57 -0.32
CA LYS A 213 -4.02 17.26 -1.67
C LYS A 213 -3.39 15.86 -1.69
N ALA A 214 -4.23 14.83 -1.72
CA ALA A 214 -3.80 13.44 -1.75
C ALA A 214 -3.33 12.99 -3.14
N THR A 215 -2.39 12.04 -3.20
CA THR A 215 -2.10 11.28 -4.43
C THR A 215 -3.27 10.36 -4.77
N GLN A 216 -3.24 9.72 -5.94
CA GLN A 216 -4.35 8.85 -6.38
C GLN A 216 -4.58 7.67 -5.41
N ASP A 217 -3.49 6.96 -5.05
CA ASP A 217 -3.57 5.79 -4.17
C ASP A 217 -3.98 6.17 -2.73
N GLU A 218 -3.54 7.33 -2.24
CA GLU A 218 -3.97 7.89 -0.95
C GLU A 218 -5.45 8.29 -0.97
N ALA A 219 -5.91 8.92 -2.06
CA ALA A 219 -7.31 9.34 -2.19
C ALA A 219 -8.25 8.14 -2.28
N ASP A 220 -7.89 7.10 -3.05
CA ASP A 220 -8.67 5.87 -3.15
C ASP A 220 -8.77 5.19 -1.76
N ALA A 221 -7.67 5.07 -1.00
CA ALA A 221 -7.67 4.53 0.37
C ALA A 221 -8.52 5.36 1.34
N ILE A 222 -8.48 6.70 1.27
CA ILE A 222 -9.33 7.57 2.09
C ILE A 222 -10.80 7.36 1.75
N CYS A 223 -11.16 7.25 0.47
CA CYS A 223 -12.54 7.00 0.01
C CYS A 223 -13.05 5.62 0.48
N ILE A 224 -12.22 4.57 0.44
CA ILE A 224 -12.55 3.24 0.96
C ILE A 224 -12.82 3.32 2.47
N GLY A 225 -11.96 4.00 3.23
CA GLY A 225 -12.12 4.21 4.67
C GLY A 225 -13.38 5.00 5.02
N TYR A 226 -13.66 6.06 4.30
CA TYR A 226 -14.90 6.85 4.44
C TYR A 226 -16.14 6.01 4.19
N HIS A 227 -16.17 5.20 3.12
CA HIS A 227 -17.25 4.25 2.85
C HIS A 227 -17.47 3.30 4.02
N THR A 228 -16.40 2.70 4.53
CA THR A 228 -16.46 1.74 5.63
C THR A 228 -16.98 2.40 6.91
N ALA A 229 -16.51 3.59 7.23
CA ALA A 229 -16.95 4.37 8.38
C ALA A 229 -18.46 4.66 8.35
N ILE A 230 -18.97 5.16 7.21
CA ILE A 230 -20.41 5.45 7.06
C ILE A 230 -21.27 4.19 7.19
N LYS A 231 -20.83 3.06 6.58
CA LYS A 231 -21.58 1.80 6.63
C LYS A 231 -21.71 1.29 8.06
N HIS A 232 -20.63 1.33 8.85
CA HIS A 232 -20.63 0.89 10.24
C HIS A 232 -21.43 1.82 11.16
N LEU A 233 -21.40 3.13 10.92
CA LEU A 233 -22.24 4.07 11.67
C LEU A 233 -23.72 3.78 11.46
N LYS A 234 -24.16 3.54 10.22
CA LYS A 234 -25.56 3.22 9.92
C LYS A 234 -26.01 1.91 10.57
N ASN A 235 -25.19 0.86 10.56
CA ASN A 235 -25.54 -0.42 11.17
C ASN A 235 -25.68 -0.30 12.70
N ASN A 236 -24.85 0.48 13.37
CA ASN A 236 -24.98 0.72 14.81
C ASN A 236 -26.26 1.49 15.17
N TYR A 237 -26.74 2.39 14.33
CA TYR A 237 -28.03 3.05 14.52
C TYR A 237 -29.22 2.08 14.36
N MET A 238 -29.14 1.13 13.43
CA MET A 238 -30.21 0.15 13.21
C MET A 238 -30.33 -0.85 14.37
N ILE A 239 -29.21 -1.32 14.91
CA ILE A 239 -29.19 -2.26 16.06
C ILE A 239 -29.78 -1.59 17.31
N ASN A 240 -29.47 -0.34 17.58
CA ASN A 240 -30.00 0.40 18.73
C ASN A 240 -31.51 0.69 18.62
N TRP A 241 -32.08 0.65 17.40
CA TRP A 241 -33.53 0.79 17.19
C TRP A 241 -34.31 -0.49 17.52
N GLU A 242 -33.71 -1.65 17.26
CA GLU A 242 -34.33 -2.95 17.58
C GLU A 242 -34.29 -3.25 19.08
N GLU A 243 -33.23 -2.87 19.80
CA GLU A 243 -33.11 -3.05 21.26
C GLU A 243 -33.97 -2.07 22.09
N SER A 244 -34.45 -0.98 21.48
CA SER A 244 -35.28 0.02 22.21
C SER A 244 -36.79 -0.21 22.09
N ASN A 245 -37.23 -1.27 21.38
CA ASN A 245 -38.65 -1.58 21.17
C ASN A 245 -39.08 -2.95 21.71
N ASP A 246 -38.25 -3.60 22.55
CA ASP A 246 -38.58 -4.73 23.40
C ASP A 246 -38.73 -4.22 24.87
#